data_0e29c41593c661b2d89796b5f4187d3f
#
_entry.id   0e29c41593c661b2d89796b5f4187d3f
#
_cell.length_a   1.000
_cell.length_b   1.000
_cell.length_c   1.000
_cell.angle_alpha   90.00
_cell.angle_beta   90.00
_cell.angle_gamma   90.00
#
_symmetry.space_group_name_H-M   'P 1'
#
loop_
_entity.id
_entity.type
_entity.pdbx_description
1 polymer ?
#
loop_
_entity_poly.entity_id
_entity_poly.type
_entity_poly.pdbx_seq_one_letter_code
_entity_poly.pdbx_strand_id
1 'polypeptide(L)'
;MPQTDAELLAAARTDPQAFREFYDRYAVWMRSWFQRQTRSETAALDLTAETFAQAWRSLKRFRDEAEGSGAPWLFGIARNLLRQYHKHNRIESAARERMGLPAVSADCEDYERVDERSEANALAPLLRHAVRALPAEQRRALELRVVHGLPYEAIAGRLGCSQNAARLRVSRALRALTTQMRSAQALSAIEGG
;
A
#
# COMPACT_ATOMS: atom_id res chain seq x y z
N MET A 1 21.95 5.72 -11.21
CA MET A 1 20.69 4.95 -11.25
C MET A 1 20.04 5.10 -9.87
N PRO A 2 18.74 5.40 -9.78
CA PRO A 2 18.08 5.42 -8.48
C PRO A 2 18.11 4.00 -7.88
N GLN A 3 18.41 3.91 -6.59
CA GLN A 3 18.44 2.64 -5.87
C GLN A 3 17.08 1.95 -5.90
N THR A 4 17.08 0.63 -6.01
CA THR A 4 15.88 -0.20 -5.89
C THR A 4 15.42 -0.25 -4.42
N ASP A 5 14.15 -0.60 -4.17
CA ASP A 5 13.69 -0.76 -2.79
C ASP A 5 14.44 -1.88 -2.05
N ALA A 6 14.82 -2.94 -2.76
CA ALA A 6 15.60 -4.03 -2.18
C ALA A 6 17.00 -3.56 -1.73
N GLU A 7 17.66 -2.73 -2.54
CA GLU A 7 18.94 -2.11 -2.18
C GLU A 7 18.80 -1.17 -0.98
N LEU A 8 17.75 -0.34 -0.97
CA LEU A 8 17.46 0.53 0.19
C LEU A 8 17.17 -0.27 1.46
N LEU A 9 16.34 -1.29 1.38
CA LEU A 9 16.00 -2.13 2.54
C LEU A 9 17.19 -2.97 3.02
N ALA A 10 18.10 -3.35 2.12
CA ALA A 10 19.36 -3.99 2.50
C ALA A 10 20.31 -3.01 3.20
N ALA A 11 20.49 -1.80 2.64
CA ALA A 11 21.31 -0.74 3.22
C ALA A 11 20.75 -0.25 4.57
N ALA A 12 19.44 -0.20 4.72
CA ALA A 12 18.75 0.23 5.94
C ALA A 12 19.09 -0.60 7.20
N ARG A 13 19.74 -1.75 7.02
CA ARG A 13 20.23 -2.55 8.17
C ARG A 13 21.38 -1.90 8.92
N THR A 14 22.11 -1.02 8.27
CA THR A 14 23.28 -0.30 8.81
C THR A 14 23.17 1.21 8.67
N ASP A 15 22.37 1.68 7.72
CA ASP A 15 22.16 3.10 7.44
C ASP A 15 20.67 3.47 7.54
N PRO A 16 20.26 4.20 8.59
CA PRO A 16 18.89 4.66 8.75
C PRO A 16 18.38 5.57 7.62
N GLN A 17 19.29 6.29 6.91
CA GLN A 17 18.90 7.18 5.83
C GLN A 17 18.32 6.40 4.62
N ALA A 18 18.82 5.21 4.36
CA ALA A 18 18.26 4.34 3.33
C ALA A 18 16.81 3.94 3.63
N PHE A 19 16.47 3.73 4.91
CA PHE A 19 15.08 3.47 5.28
C PHE A 19 14.20 4.72 5.15
N ARG A 20 14.75 5.89 5.46
CA ARG A 20 14.04 7.15 5.28
C ARG A 20 13.65 7.36 3.81
N GLU A 21 14.58 7.10 2.87
CA GLU A 21 14.26 7.17 1.44
C GLU A 21 13.15 6.17 1.05
N PHE A 22 13.20 4.96 1.58
CA PHE A 22 12.13 3.98 1.37
C PHE A 22 10.79 4.46 1.97
N TYR A 23 10.81 5.06 3.17
CA TYR A 23 9.64 5.66 3.81
C TYR A 23 9.03 6.75 2.92
N ASP A 24 9.84 7.71 2.47
CA ASP A 24 9.40 8.85 1.67
C ASP A 24 8.74 8.41 0.35
N ARG A 25 9.17 7.27 -0.23
CA ARG A 25 8.55 6.69 -1.45
C ARG A 25 7.13 6.18 -1.23
N TYR A 26 6.80 5.73 -0.03
CA TYR A 26 5.58 4.98 0.22
C TYR A 26 4.64 5.61 1.24
N ALA A 27 5.09 6.56 2.08
CA ALA A 27 4.33 7.08 3.22
C ALA A 27 3.01 7.74 2.80
N VAL A 28 3.06 8.67 1.85
CA VAL A 28 1.87 9.39 1.36
C VAL A 28 0.85 8.41 0.77
N TRP A 29 1.33 7.49 -0.05
CA TRP A 29 0.48 6.51 -0.68
C TRP A 29 -0.12 5.51 0.33
N MET A 30 0.64 5.07 1.32
CA MET A 30 0.18 4.18 2.38
C MET A 30 -0.89 4.86 3.24
N ARG A 31 -0.67 6.13 3.64
CA ARG A 31 -1.66 6.93 4.37
C ARG A 31 -2.97 7.04 3.58
N SER A 32 -2.90 7.43 2.31
CA SER A 32 -4.07 7.55 1.44
C SER A 32 -4.80 6.21 1.26
N TRP A 33 -4.06 5.10 1.22
CA TRP A 33 -4.65 3.77 1.15
C TRP A 33 -5.40 3.43 2.45
N PHE A 34 -4.81 3.62 3.63
CA PHE A 34 -5.47 3.39 4.91
C PHE A 34 -6.67 4.31 5.10
N GLN A 35 -6.58 5.58 4.71
CA GLN A 35 -7.68 6.53 4.76
C GLN A 35 -8.92 6.00 4.02
N ARG A 36 -8.74 5.48 2.82
CA ARG A 36 -9.84 4.86 2.05
C ARG A 36 -10.41 3.61 2.71
N GLN A 37 -9.58 2.84 3.43
CA GLN A 37 -10.00 1.59 4.06
C GLN A 37 -10.69 1.81 5.42
N THR A 38 -10.24 2.78 6.18
CA THR A 38 -10.74 3.03 7.55
C THR A 38 -11.77 4.15 7.61
N ARG A 39 -11.77 5.05 6.64
CA ARG A 39 -12.54 6.31 6.66
C ARG A 39 -12.26 7.17 7.90
N SER A 40 -11.09 7.03 8.50
CA SER A 40 -10.62 7.76 9.66
C SER A 40 -9.19 8.22 9.42
N GLU A 41 -8.95 9.50 9.52
CA GLU A 41 -7.62 10.08 9.33
C GLU A 41 -6.67 9.66 10.44
N THR A 42 -7.11 9.73 11.67
CA THR A 42 -6.33 9.29 12.84
C THR A 42 -5.92 7.83 12.70
N ALA A 43 -6.88 6.94 12.39
CA ALA A 43 -6.57 5.53 12.16
C ALA A 43 -5.62 5.31 10.98
N ALA A 44 -5.73 6.11 9.91
CA ALA A 44 -4.84 6.03 8.77
C ALA A 44 -3.41 6.44 9.11
N LEU A 45 -3.23 7.50 9.90
CA LEU A 45 -1.93 7.94 10.40
C LEU A 45 -1.30 6.87 11.30
N ASP A 46 -2.05 6.35 12.28
CA ASP A 46 -1.58 5.34 13.22
C ASP A 46 -1.17 4.04 12.50
N LEU A 47 -2.02 3.56 11.59
CA LEU A 47 -1.73 2.36 10.81
C LEU A 47 -0.54 2.55 9.86
N THR A 48 -0.37 3.75 9.31
CA THR A 48 0.80 4.07 8.49
C THR A 48 2.07 4.03 9.34
N ALA A 49 2.09 4.72 10.46
CA ALA A 49 3.22 4.75 11.39
C ALA A 49 3.59 3.32 11.86
N GLU A 50 2.60 2.54 12.28
CA GLU A 50 2.82 1.16 12.73
C GLU A 50 3.29 0.24 11.59
N THR A 51 2.83 0.46 10.35
CA THR A 51 3.30 -0.29 9.18
C THR A 51 4.80 -0.11 8.98
N PHE A 52 5.29 1.13 9.01
CA PHE A 52 6.72 1.40 8.85
C PHE A 52 7.53 0.99 10.07
N ALA A 53 6.98 1.11 11.28
CA ALA A 53 7.62 0.60 12.49
C ALA A 53 7.79 -0.92 12.44
N GLN A 54 6.78 -1.67 11.98
CA GLN A 54 6.90 -3.11 11.78
C GLN A 54 7.85 -3.46 10.64
N ALA A 55 7.83 -2.68 9.55
CA ALA A 55 8.78 -2.84 8.46
C ALA A 55 10.22 -2.68 8.98
N TRP A 56 10.50 -1.63 9.73
CA TRP A 56 11.81 -1.41 10.36
C TRP A 56 12.23 -2.59 11.25
N ARG A 57 11.37 -3.01 12.17
CA ARG A 57 11.65 -4.16 13.06
C ARG A 57 11.88 -5.47 12.31
N SER A 58 11.31 -5.60 11.13
CA SER A 58 11.38 -6.83 10.32
C SER A 58 12.34 -6.78 9.13
N LEU A 59 13.18 -5.74 9.01
CA LEU A 59 14.17 -5.59 7.94
C LEU A 59 15.03 -6.84 7.71
N LYS A 60 15.44 -7.52 8.79
CA LYS A 60 16.23 -8.76 8.71
C LYS A 60 15.48 -9.91 8.03
N ARG A 61 14.14 -9.85 8.02
CA ARG A 61 13.27 -10.89 7.41
C ARG A 61 12.89 -10.55 5.97
N PHE A 62 13.19 -9.33 5.52
CA PHE A 62 12.92 -8.95 4.13
C PHE A 62 13.70 -9.88 3.19
N ARG A 63 13.00 -10.37 2.17
CA ARG A 63 13.57 -11.11 1.04
C ARG A 63 13.10 -10.43 -0.24
N ASP A 64 14.01 -10.20 -1.16
CA ASP A 64 13.66 -9.68 -2.48
C ASP A 64 13.00 -10.79 -3.31
N GLU A 65 11.69 -10.92 -3.16
CA GLU A 65 10.87 -11.85 -3.94
C GLU A 65 10.20 -11.13 -5.13
N ALA A 66 10.52 -9.85 -5.35
CA ALA A 66 9.79 -8.97 -6.24
C ALA A 66 10.71 -8.16 -7.17
N GLU A 67 11.89 -8.73 -7.51
CA GLU A 67 12.83 -8.15 -8.48
C GLU A 67 13.16 -6.68 -8.15
N GLY A 68 13.54 -6.41 -6.93
CA GLY A 68 13.94 -5.10 -6.43
C GLY A 68 12.81 -4.27 -5.79
N SER A 69 11.54 -4.70 -5.83
CA SER A 69 10.42 -3.95 -5.23
C SER A 69 10.13 -4.38 -3.80
N GLY A 70 10.14 -3.42 -2.86
CA GLY A 70 9.72 -3.59 -1.47
C GLY A 70 8.20 -3.51 -1.26
N ALA A 71 7.45 -3.03 -2.25
CA ALA A 71 6.02 -2.78 -2.14
C ALA A 71 5.19 -4.01 -1.72
N PRO A 72 5.34 -5.22 -2.31
CA PRO A 72 4.53 -6.37 -1.92
C PRO A 72 4.75 -6.79 -0.47
N TRP A 73 5.97 -6.65 0.04
CA TRP A 73 6.30 -6.93 1.42
C TRP A 73 5.70 -5.90 2.37
N LEU A 74 5.86 -4.60 2.09
CA LEU A 74 5.27 -3.52 2.88
C LEU A 74 3.75 -3.63 2.94
N PHE A 75 3.10 -3.91 1.80
CA PHE A 75 1.66 -4.18 1.73
C PHE A 75 1.23 -5.40 2.53
N GLY A 76 2.05 -6.43 2.61
CA GLY A 76 1.79 -7.59 3.45
C GLY A 76 1.64 -7.18 4.91
N ILE A 77 2.52 -6.32 5.41
CA ILE A 77 2.47 -5.76 6.77
C ILE A 77 1.22 -4.90 6.95
N ALA A 78 1.01 -3.93 6.07
CA ALA A 78 -0.13 -3.01 6.13
C ALA A 78 -1.48 -3.72 6.18
N ARG A 79 -1.65 -4.79 5.42
CA ARG A 79 -2.89 -5.58 5.41
C ARG A 79 -3.10 -6.40 6.67
N ASN A 80 -2.02 -6.88 7.28
CA ASN A 80 -2.14 -7.55 8.56
C ASN A 80 -2.65 -6.60 9.63
N LEU A 81 -2.10 -5.38 9.67
CA LEU A 81 -2.54 -4.32 10.57
C LEU A 81 -3.99 -3.91 10.32
N LEU A 82 -4.37 -3.71 9.06
CA LEU A 82 -5.76 -3.37 8.72
C LEU A 82 -6.75 -4.46 9.15
N ARG A 83 -6.40 -5.74 8.99
CA ARG A 83 -7.24 -6.84 9.48
C ARG A 83 -7.38 -6.85 11.00
N GLN A 84 -6.29 -6.56 11.73
CA GLN A 84 -6.33 -6.44 13.19
C GLN A 84 -7.20 -5.26 13.63
N TYR A 85 -7.05 -4.11 12.98
CA TYR A 85 -7.88 -2.92 13.21
C TYR A 85 -9.36 -3.23 13.04
N HIS A 86 -9.77 -3.82 11.91
CA HIS A 86 -11.17 -4.17 11.69
C HIS A 86 -11.70 -5.25 12.65
N LYS A 87 -10.84 -6.19 13.08
CA LYS A 87 -11.19 -7.17 14.10
C LYS A 87 -11.45 -6.50 15.45
N HIS A 88 -10.57 -5.58 15.84
CA HIS A 88 -10.70 -4.82 17.10
C HIS A 88 -11.96 -3.97 17.12
N ASN A 89 -12.19 -3.19 16.07
CA ASN A 89 -13.39 -2.35 15.96
C ASN A 89 -14.70 -3.15 15.99
N ARG A 90 -14.73 -4.35 15.38
CA ARG A 90 -15.91 -5.22 15.48
C ARG A 90 -16.17 -5.72 16.89
N ILE A 91 -15.12 -6.07 17.63
CA ILE A 91 -15.22 -6.52 19.01
C ILE A 91 -15.70 -5.36 19.89
N GLU A 92 -15.13 -4.18 19.70
CA GLU A 92 -15.51 -2.97 20.45
C GLU A 92 -16.96 -2.55 20.16
N SER A 93 -17.37 -2.54 18.89
CA SER A 93 -18.76 -2.23 18.50
C SER A 93 -19.75 -3.21 19.11
N ALA A 94 -19.45 -4.51 19.08
CA ALA A 94 -20.29 -5.54 19.68
C ALA A 94 -20.36 -5.42 21.22
N ALA A 95 -19.27 -5.00 21.85
CA ALA A 95 -19.25 -4.76 23.31
C ALA A 95 -20.09 -3.52 23.68
N ARG A 96 -19.96 -2.43 22.90
CA ARG A 96 -20.76 -1.19 23.09
C ARG A 96 -22.25 -1.44 22.90
N GLU A 97 -22.62 -2.20 21.86
CA GLU A 97 -24.02 -2.57 21.60
C GLU A 97 -24.63 -3.35 22.78
N ARG A 98 -23.86 -4.30 23.36
CA ARG A 98 -24.31 -5.03 24.56
C ARG A 98 -24.47 -4.14 25.80
N MET A 99 -23.73 -3.04 25.89
CA MET A 99 -23.78 -2.06 26.96
C MET A 99 -24.82 -0.96 26.71
N GLY A 100 -25.56 -0.98 25.60
CA GLY A 100 -26.51 0.07 25.21
C GLY A 100 -25.87 1.43 24.96
N LEU A 101 -24.56 1.48 24.64
CA LEU A 101 -23.84 2.70 24.37
C LEU A 101 -23.98 3.09 22.89
N PRO A 102 -24.12 4.40 22.56
CA PRO A 102 -24.21 4.84 21.18
C PRO A 102 -22.97 4.46 20.37
N ALA A 103 -23.18 4.19 19.07
CA ALA A 103 -22.07 3.98 18.15
C ALA A 103 -21.19 5.24 18.12
N VAL A 104 -19.86 5.05 18.16
CA VAL A 104 -18.93 6.16 17.91
C VAL A 104 -18.98 6.45 16.43
N SER A 105 -19.57 7.58 16.05
CA SER A 105 -19.39 8.13 14.71
C SER A 105 -17.91 8.48 14.54
N ALA A 106 -17.28 7.96 13.51
CA ALA A 106 -15.98 8.46 13.12
C ALA A 106 -16.21 9.88 12.57
N ASP A 107 -16.02 10.88 13.44
CA ASP A 107 -16.03 12.28 13.01
C ASP A 107 -14.87 12.49 12.05
N CYS A 108 -15.23 12.60 10.78
CA CYS A 108 -14.35 13.15 9.76
C CYS A 108 -14.26 14.66 9.98
N GLU A 109 -13.29 15.13 10.73
CA GLU A 109 -12.89 16.52 10.65
C GLU A 109 -12.25 16.78 9.27
N ASP A 110 -12.93 17.59 8.51
CA ASP A 110 -12.70 17.90 7.08
C ASP A 110 -11.63 19.01 6.90
N TYR A 111 -10.58 19.02 7.73
CA TYR A 111 -9.50 20.00 7.62
C TYR A 111 -8.26 19.38 6.95
N GLU A 112 -7.84 19.95 5.83
CA GLU A 112 -6.68 19.63 4.96
C GLU A 112 -6.92 18.76 3.70
N ARG A 113 -8.17 18.52 3.32
CA ARG A 113 -8.48 17.70 2.11
C ARG A 113 -8.25 18.38 0.76
N VAL A 114 -7.88 19.66 0.69
CA VAL A 114 -7.90 20.41 -0.59
C VAL A 114 -6.64 20.14 -1.41
N ASP A 115 -5.46 20.14 -0.82
CA ASP A 115 -4.20 19.97 -1.56
C ASP A 115 -3.89 18.50 -1.90
N GLU A 116 -4.09 17.55 -0.97
CA GLU A 116 -3.87 16.13 -1.24
C GLU A 116 -4.88 15.55 -2.25
N ARG A 117 -6.12 16.06 -2.29
CA ARG A 117 -7.11 15.67 -3.31
C ARG A 117 -6.73 16.20 -4.69
N SER A 118 -6.08 17.35 -4.78
CA SER A 118 -5.65 17.92 -6.05
C SER A 118 -4.55 17.06 -6.69
N GLU A 119 -3.52 16.68 -5.94
CA GLU A 119 -2.45 15.79 -6.43
C GLU A 119 -2.94 14.35 -6.69
N ALA A 120 -3.75 13.79 -5.78
CA ALA A 120 -4.34 12.47 -5.97
C ALA A 120 -5.30 12.45 -7.17
N ASN A 121 -6.05 13.53 -7.42
CA ASN A 121 -6.91 13.65 -8.59
C ASN A 121 -6.12 13.82 -9.89
N ALA A 122 -4.99 14.53 -9.87
CA ALA A 122 -4.10 14.64 -11.02
C ALA A 122 -3.43 13.28 -11.37
N LEU A 123 -3.05 12.50 -10.38
CA LEU A 123 -2.43 11.18 -10.55
C LEU A 123 -3.44 10.06 -10.86
N ALA A 124 -4.70 10.21 -10.48
CA ALA A 124 -5.73 9.18 -10.68
C ALA A 124 -5.97 8.80 -12.16
N PRO A 125 -5.98 9.72 -13.13
CA PRO A 125 -6.08 9.37 -14.55
C PRO A 125 -4.86 8.59 -15.04
N LEU A 126 -3.66 9.00 -14.63
CA LEU A 126 -2.40 8.33 -14.97
C LEU A 126 -2.36 6.91 -14.40
N LEU A 127 -2.74 6.75 -13.13
CA LEU A 127 -2.81 5.45 -12.49
C LEU A 127 -3.85 4.54 -13.16
N ARG A 128 -5.02 5.08 -13.52
CA ARG A 128 -6.05 4.32 -14.25
C ARG A 128 -5.53 3.87 -15.62
N HIS A 129 -4.84 4.75 -16.33
CA HIS A 129 -4.22 4.41 -17.61
C HIS A 129 -3.15 3.32 -17.41
N ALA A 130 -2.26 3.49 -16.45
CA ALA A 130 -1.22 2.52 -16.12
C ALA A 130 -1.80 1.14 -15.75
N VAL A 131 -2.85 1.09 -14.93
CA VAL A 131 -3.54 -0.16 -14.58
C VAL A 131 -4.19 -0.81 -15.80
N ARG A 132 -4.79 -0.03 -16.70
CA ARG A 132 -5.39 -0.56 -17.94
C ARG A 132 -4.35 -1.12 -18.89
N ALA A 133 -3.15 -0.56 -18.92
CA ALA A 133 -2.03 -1.02 -19.74
C ALA A 133 -1.39 -2.33 -19.24
N LEU A 134 -1.68 -2.76 -18.00
CA LEU A 134 -1.18 -4.04 -17.50
C LEU A 134 -1.78 -5.21 -18.27
N PRO A 135 -1.00 -6.29 -18.50
CA PRO A 135 -1.54 -7.56 -18.98
C PRO A 135 -2.69 -8.04 -18.10
N ALA A 136 -3.73 -8.60 -18.73
CA ALA A 136 -5.00 -8.95 -18.05
C ALA A 136 -4.79 -9.80 -16.79
N GLU A 137 -3.88 -10.78 -16.84
CA GLU A 137 -3.60 -11.66 -15.72
C GLU A 137 -2.89 -10.93 -14.54
N GLN A 138 -2.00 -9.99 -14.86
CA GLN A 138 -1.33 -9.17 -13.85
C GLN A 138 -2.31 -8.20 -13.19
N ARG A 139 -3.14 -7.54 -14.00
CA ARG A 139 -4.20 -6.66 -13.51
C ARG A 139 -5.18 -7.40 -12.61
N ARG A 140 -5.65 -8.60 -13.03
CA ARG A 140 -6.56 -9.42 -12.24
C ARG A 140 -5.93 -9.88 -10.92
N ALA A 141 -4.67 -10.32 -10.94
CA ALA A 141 -3.95 -10.72 -9.73
C ALA A 141 -3.76 -9.53 -8.77
N LEU A 142 -3.44 -8.35 -9.29
CA LEU A 142 -3.31 -7.12 -8.53
C LEU A 142 -4.64 -6.71 -7.88
N GLU A 143 -5.74 -6.73 -8.64
CA GLU A 143 -7.09 -6.43 -8.15
C GLU A 143 -7.48 -7.36 -7.00
N LEU A 144 -7.34 -8.67 -7.19
CA LEU A 144 -7.63 -9.66 -6.16
C LEU A 144 -6.77 -9.47 -4.92
N ARG A 145 -5.53 -9.01 -5.09
CA ARG A 145 -4.60 -8.77 -3.97
C ARG A 145 -4.87 -7.44 -3.26
N VAL A 146 -4.99 -6.33 -4.01
CA VAL A 146 -5.04 -4.97 -3.46
C VAL A 146 -6.47 -4.57 -3.09
N VAL A 147 -7.44 -4.81 -3.96
CA VAL A 147 -8.84 -4.41 -3.73
C VAL A 147 -9.57 -5.42 -2.84
N HIS A 148 -9.51 -6.70 -3.21
CA HIS A 148 -10.27 -7.74 -2.50
C HIS A 148 -9.54 -8.37 -1.32
N GLY A 149 -8.29 -8.08 -1.14
CA GLY A 149 -7.62 -8.51 0.05
C GLY A 149 -7.19 -9.98 0.10
N LEU A 150 -7.26 -10.73 -0.97
CA LEU A 150 -7.10 -12.18 -0.94
C LEU A 150 -5.65 -12.61 -0.67
N PRO A 151 -5.42 -13.68 0.10
CA PRO A 151 -4.13 -14.31 0.21
C PRO A 151 -3.72 -14.93 -1.14
N TYR A 152 -2.41 -15.10 -1.38
CA TYR A 152 -1.91 -15.63 -2.65
C TYR A 152 -2.44 -17.02 -3.00
N GLU A 153 -2.70 -17.87 -2.01
CA GLU A 153 -3.33 -19.16 -2.19
C GLU A 153 -4.73 -19.05 -2.83
N ALA A 154 -5.57 -18.16 -2.30
CA ALA A 154 -6.90 -17.91 -2.84
C ALA A 154 -6.85 -17.25 -4.24
N ILE A 155 -5.85 -16.39 -4.48
CA ILE A 155 -5.61 -15.81 -5.81
C ILE A 155 -5.20 -16.89 -6.80
N ALA A 156 -4.31 -17.78 -6.40
CA ALA A 156 -3.85 -18.93 -7.21
C ALA A 156 -5.03 -19.81 -7.63
N GLY A 157 -5.90 -20.18 -6.67
CA GLY A 157 -7.10 -20.94 -6.95
C GLY A 157 -8.06 -20.26 -7.93
N ARG A 158 -8.27 -18.93 -7.78
CA ARG A 158 -9.16 -18.17 -8.69
C ARG A 158 -8.59 -17.95 -10.08
N LEU A 159 -7.27 -17.90 -10.20
CA LEU A 159 -6.58 -17.67 -11.48
C LEU A 159 -6.10 -18.97 -12.15
N GLY A 160 -6.34 -20.12 -11.54
CA GLY A 160 -5.92 -21.42 -12.08
C GLY A 160 -4.39 -21.52 -12.20
N CYS A 161 -3.62 -20.97 -11.26
CA CYS A 161 -2.16 -20.94 -11.33
C CYS A 161 -1.52 -21.32 -9.97
N SER A 162 -0.20 -21.51 -9.95
CA SER A 162 0.51 -21.76 -8.69
C SER A 162 0.56 -20.49 -7.82
N GLN A 163 0.72 -20.67 -6.51
CA GLN A 163 0.86 -19.57 -5.56
C GLN A 163 2.06 -18.66 -5.91
N ASN A 164 3.17 -19.24 -6.38
CA ASN A 164 4.32 -18.49 -6.85
C ASN A 164 4.01 -17.67 -8.11
N ALA A 165 3.26 -18.24 -9.05
CA ALA A 165 2.83 -17.51 -10.25
C ALA A 165 1.91 -16.33 -9.89
N ALA A 166 0.96 -16.52 -8.96
CA ALA A 166 0.11 -15.46 -8.45
C ALA A 166 0.94 -14.33 -7.79
N ARG A 167 1.92 -14.67 -6.96
CA ARG A 167 2.85 -13.72 -6.32
C ARG A 167 3.65 -12.94 -7.39
N LEU A 168 4.19 -13.64 -8.37
CA LEU A 168 4.98 -13.04 -9.44
C LEU A 168 4.14 -12.09 -10.32
N ARG A 169 2.89 -12.45 -10.64
CA ARG A 169 1.96 -11.58 -11.37
C ARG A 169 1.70 -10.28 -10.63
N VAL A 170 1.44 -10.33 -9.32
CA VAL A 170 1.23 -9.13 -8.48
C VAL A 170 2.49 -8.28 -8.43
N SER A 171 3.65 -8.88 -8.23
CA SER A 171 4.93 -8.20 -8.20
C SER A 171 5.23 -7.47 -9.51
N ARG A 172 5.09 -8.15 -10.64
CA ARG A 172 5.30 -7.55 -11.98
C ARG A 172 4.32 -6.39 -12.23
N ALA A 173 3.06 -6.53 -11.83
CA ALA A 173 2.08 -5.46 -11.93
C ALA A 173 2.49 -4.23 -11.12
N LEU A 174 2.88 -4.40 -9.88
CA LEU A 174 3.32 -3.28 -9.01
C LEU A 174 4.56 -2.60 -9.57
N ARG A 175 5.55 -3.36 -10.05
CA ARG A 175 6.75 -2.79 -10.67
C ARG A 175 6.43 -2.00 -11.93
N ALA A 176 5.58 -2.54 -12.82
CA ALA A 176 5.17 -1.83 -14.02
C ALA A 176 4.46 -0.50 -13.69
N LEU A 177 3.58 -0.49 -12.68
CA LEU A 177 2.92 0.73 -12.21
C LEU A 177 3.93 1.73 -11.65
N THR A 178 4.87 1.29 -10.82
CA THR A 178 5.91 2.17 -10.25
C THR A 178 6.75 2.81 -11.36
N THR A 179 7.16 2.04 -12.36
CA THR A 179 7.94 2.55 -13.49
C THR A 179 7.15 3.59 -14.28
N GLN A 180 5.90 3.30 -14.64
CA GLN A 180 5.05 4.23 -15.39
C GLN A 180 4.76 5.53 -14.61
N MET A 181 4.51 5.43 -13.30
CA MET A 181 4.28 6.60 -12.46
C MET A 181 5.53 7.49 -12.35
N ARG A 182 6.72 6.89 -12.20
CA ARG A 182 7.98 7.64 -12.19
C ARG A 182 8.23 8.36 -13.51
N SER A 183 7.98 7.70 -14.63
CA SER A 183 8.13 8.30 -15.96
C SER A 183 7.17 9.48 -16.16
N ALA A 184 5.94 9.37 -15.70
CA ALA A 184 4.95 10.43 -15.77
C ALA A 184 5.34 11.65 -14.90
N GLN A 185 5.82 11.41 -13.69
CA GLN A 185 6.31 12.48 -12.80
C GLN A 185 7.55 13.19 -13.38
N ALA A 186 8.48 12.44 -13.99
CA ALA A 186 9.65 13.02 -14.65
C ALA A 186 9.27 13.92 -15.83
N LEU A 187 8.27 13.55 -16.61
CA LEU A 187 7.76 14.37 -17.72
C LEU A 187 7.08 15.65 -17.22
N SER A 188 6.25 15.57 -16.18
CA SER A 188 5.60 16.73 -15.58
C SER A 188 6.60 17.74 -14.97
N ALA A 189 7.73 17.25 -14.46
CA ALA A 189 8.78 18.13 -13.92
C ALA A 189 9.56 18.87 -15.02
N ILE A 190 9.60 18.32 -16.25
CA ILE A 190 10.26 18.97 -17.42
C ILE A 190 9.35 20.00 -18.07
N GLU A 191 8.02 19.78 -18.05
CA GLU A 191 7.04 20.70 -18.66
C GLU A 191 6.66 21.89 -17.77
N GLY A 192 6.99 21.84 -16.46
CA GLY A 192 6.69 22.87 -15.46
C GLY A 192 7.86 23.78 -15.07
N GLY A 193 9.01 23.67 -15.72
CA GLY A 193 10.21 24.49 -15.56
C GLY A 193 10.46 25.37 -16.78
#